data_515a0cf8d7b8d5603c1c14910c4a1f28
#
_entry.id   515a0cf8d7b8d5603c1c14910c4a1f28
#
_cell.length_a   1.000
_cell.length_b   1.000
_cell.length_c   1.000
_cell.angle_alpha   90.00
_cell.angle_beta   90.00
_cell.angle_gamma   90.00
#
_symmetry.space_group_name_H-M   'P 1'
#
loop_
_entity.id
_entity.type
_entity.pdbx_description
1 polymer ?
#
loop_
_entity_poly.entity_id
_entity_poly.type
_entity_poly.pdbx_seq_one_letter_code
_entity_poly.pdbx_strand_id
1 'polypeptide(L)'
;MANFVEKENIFLRIAKYLFPWKGDKPAEIIRKCIFLGAAVVLIVSLVMIISFYGSTAQDNKLNEQISSLYHGSASVTIDPVKKDELVKEYPEVNEEFLPLLEQNKDVIGWITMGDEDSPFVDNVVVQGDDNEYYLDHNLNGDYSKTGTVFADYREKITAENTPANIILYGHNVNTGEYFARLTRYFNYRTQLNYGMDWYRKYPTITFNTLYRKSTYKIFAGMLVNTEEKDGEVFYYLQGRKFKNKAAFDDYVAQILDRTTFYTDVDLKYGDNLITLSTCILDYGIDARWVIFGREVREGED
;
A
#
# COMPACT_ATOMS: atom_id res chain seq x y z
N MET A 1 72.18 -29.20 13.23
CA MET A 1 71.12 -28.39 13.90
C MET A 1 70.14 -27.97 12.82
N ALA A 2 68.98 -28.62 12.72
CA ALA A 2 67.96 -28.28 11.77
C ALA A 2 67.13 -27.12 12.30
N ASN A 3 67.13 -25.96 11.58
CA ASN A 3 66.27 -24.82 11.89
C ASN A 3 64.82 -25.19 11.60
N PHE A 4 64.02 -25.47 12.61
CA PHE A 4 62.56 -25.49 12.53
C PHE A 4 62.10 -24.04 12.35
N VAL A 5 61.82 -23.63 11.10
CA VAL A 5 61.06 -22.43 10.79
C VAL A 5 59.61 -22.77 11.10
N GLU A 6 59.14 -22.33 12.26
CA GLU A 6 57.76 -22.43 12.69
C GLU A 6 56.88 -21.72 11.61
N LYS A 7 56.12 -22.50 10.85
CA LYS A 7 55.18 -21.94 9.85
C LYS A 7 54.13 -21.13 10.60
N GLU A 8 54.26 -19.82 10.58
CA GLU A 8 53.26 -18.90 11.15
C GLU A 8 51.88 -19.26 10.58
N ASN A 9 50.91 -19.44 11.49
CA ASN A 9 49.55 -19.84 11.13
C ASN A 9 48.95 -18.81 10.15
N ILE A 10 48.45 -19.26 9.03
CA ILE A 10 47.91 -18.43 7.95
C ILE A 10 46.82 -17.46 8.46
N PHE A 11 46.00 -17.88 9.41
CA PHE A 11 44.99 -17.05 10.06
C PHE A 11 45.63 -15.90 10.87
N LEU A 12 46.75 -16.13 11.54
CA LEU A 12 47.46 -15.09 12.28
C LEU A 12 48.07 -14.05 11.35
N ARG A 13 48.55 -14.46 10.18
CA ARG A 13 49.03 -13.53 9.13
C ARG A 13 47.91 -12.67 8.57
N ILE A 14 46.75 -13.25 8.29
CA ILE A 14 45.58 -12.50 7.83
C ILE A 14 45.10 -11.53 8.91
N ALA A 15 45.02 -11.97 10.18
CA ALA A 15 44.65 -11.11 11.29
C ALA A 15 45.60 -9.92 11.46
N LYS A 16 46.92 -10.15 11.42
CA LYS A 16 47.93 -9.07 11.46
C LYS A 16 47.82 -8.09 10.29
N TYR A 17 47.40 -8.54 9.12
CA TYR A 17 47.20 -7.69 7.95
C TYR A 17 45.97 -6.81 8.05
N LEU A 18 44.86 -7.36 8.58
CA LEU A 18 43.56 -6.69 8.62
C LEU A 18 43.39 -5.84 9.90
N PHE A 19 43.88 -6.28 11.04
CA PHE A 19 43.68 -5.61 12.33
C PHE A 19 44.93 -4.84 12.77
N PRO A 20 44.78 -3.70 13.49
CA PRO A 20 45.92 -3.03 14.11
C PRO A 20 46.69 -3.98 15.03
N TRP A 21 48.00 -4.00 14.87
CA TRP A 21 48.86 -4.94 15.59
C TRP A 21 50.02 -4.23 16.30
N LYS A 22 50.55 -4.86 17.37
CA LYS A 22 51.70 -4.34 18.08
C LYS A 22 52.92 -4.29 17.16
N GLY A 23 53.44 -3.08 16.88
CA GLY A 23 54.59 -2.85 15.98
C GLY A 23 54.21 -2.22 14.65
N ASP A 24 52.93 -2.00 14.36
CA ASP A 24 52.49 -1.25 13.17
C ASP A 24 52.88 0.23 13.30
N LYS A 25 53.26 0.82 12.17
CA LYS A 25 53.49 2.28 12.09
C LYS A 25 52.14 3.03 12.18
N PRO A 26 52.10 4.29 12.66
CA PRO A 26 50.87 5.07 12.77
C PRO A 26 50.05 5.10 11.51
N ALA A 27 50.69 5.23 10.33
CA ALA A 27 49.98 5.24 9.02
C ALA A 27 49.31 3.90 8.73
N GLU A 28 49.93 2.76 9.14
CA GLU A 28 49.33 1.44 8.97
C GLU A 28 48.12 1.23 9.89
N ILE A 29 48.23 1.69 11.14
CA ILE A 29 47.13 1.64 12.10
C ILE A 29 45.93 2.44 11.53
N ILE A 30 46.13 3.67 11.05
CA ILE A 30 45.10 4.51 10.44
C ILE A 30 44.45 3.78 9.23
N ARG A 31 45.26 3.24 8.32
CA ARG A 31 44.77 2.49 7.16
C ARG A 31 43.89 1.32 7.55
N LYS A 32 44.35 0.50 8.53
CA LYS A 32 43.61 -0.66 9.03
C LYS A 32 42.30 -0.24 9.73
N CYS A 33 42.32 0.83 10.53
CA CYS A 33 41.11 1.36 11.15
C CYS A 33 40.09 1.86 10.11
N ILE A 34 40.52 2.59 9.06
CA ILE A 34 39.65 3.01 7.96
C ILE A 34 39.07 1.80 7.26
N PHE A 35 39.90 0.79 6.94
CA PHE A 35 39.41 -0.43 6.28
C PHE A 35 38.38 -1.18 7.13
N LEU A 36 38.61 -1.36 8.43
CA LEU A 36 37.69 -2.00 9.34
C LEU A 36 36.37 -1.19 9.46
N GLY A 37 36.48 0.13 9.56
CA GLY A 37 35.30 1.02 9.56
C GLY A 37 34.46 0.84 8.28
N ALA A 38 35.12 0.86 7.11
CA ALA A 38 34.45 0.63 5.83
C ALA A 38 33.83 -0.78 5.72
N ALA A 39 34.52 -1.81 6.24
CA ALA A 39 34.01 -3.17 6.28
C ALA A 39 32.74 -3.30 7.17
N VAL A 40 32.75 -2.64 8.34
CA VAL A 40 31.56 -2.60 9.22
C VAL A 40 30.39 -1.91 8.52
N VAL A 41 30.61 -0.74 7.90
CA VAL A 41 29.57 -0.04 7.14
C VAL A 41 29.02 -0.91 6.02
N LEU A 42 29.89 -1.60 5.27
CA LEU A 42 29.47 -2.52 4.20
C LEU A 42 28.60 -3.66 4.74
N ILE A 43 29.03 -4.31 5.84
CA ILE A 43 28.28 -5.43 6.44
C ILE A 43 26.90 -4.94 6.93
N VAL A 44 26.84 -3.81 7.63
CA VAL A 44 25.59 -3.22 8.12
C VAL A 44 24.67 -2.91 6.93
N SER A 45 25.20 -2.29 5.87
CA SER A 45 24.41 -1.98 4.66
C SER A 45 23.88 -3.25 3.99
N LEU A 46 24.68 -4.30 3.86
CA LEU A 46 24.25 -5.58 3.31
C LEU A 46 23.16 -6.24 4.16
N VAL A 47 23.31 -6.23 5.48
CA VAL A 47 22.29 -6.77 6.40
C VAL A 47 20.98 -5.99 6.25
N MET A 48 21.03 -4.66 6.17
CA MET A 48 19.85 -3.83 5.96
C MET A 48 19.16 -4.13 4.63
N ILE A 49 19.94 -4.29 3.54
CA ILE A 49 19.41 -4.62 2.21
C ILE A 49 18.75 -6.01 2.23
N ILE A 50 19.42 -7.03 2.74
CA ILE A 50 18.90 -8.40 2.84
C ILE A 50 17.64 -8.44 3.70
N SER A 51 17.62 -7.75 4.84
CA SER A 51 16.45 -7.65 5.71
C SER A 51 15.26 -6.96 5.00
N PHE A 52 15.54 -5.89 4.25
CA PHE A 52 14.50 -5.17 3.48
C PHE A 52 13.86 -6.07 2.41
N TYR A 53 14.68 -6.69 1.55
CA TYR A 53 14.14 -7.57 0.51
C TYR A 53 13.51 -8.85 1.07
N GLY A 54 14.03 -9.36 2.17
CA GLY A 54 13.47 -10.54 2.84
C GLY A 54 12.08 -10.27 3.43
N SER A 55 11.87 -9.13 4.10
CA SER A 55 10.55 -8.76 4.61
C SER A 55 9.56 -8.53 3.49
N THR A 56 9.94 -7.79 2.43
CA THR A 56 9.06 -7.55 1.27
C THR A 56 8.64 -8.86 0.59
N ALA A 57 9.56 -9.81 0.43
CA ALA A 57 9.23 -11.12 -0.16
C ALA A 57 8.27 -11.93 0.72
N GLN A 58 8.37 -11.80 2.05
CA GLN A 58 7.44 -12.44 2.98
C GLN A 58 6.04 -11.82 2.90
N ASP A 59 5.95 -10.48 2.84
CA ASP A 59 4.69 -9.76 2.70
C ASP A 59 4.01 -10.08 1.37
N ASN A 60 4.76 -10.16 0.26
CA ASN A 60 4.22 -10.54 -1.04
C ASN A 60 3.66 -11.97 -1.02
N LYS A 61 4.37 -12.91 -0.41
CA LYS A 61 3.89 -14.29 -0.25
C LYS A 61 2.62 -14.35 0.60
N LEU A 62 2.53 -13.56 1.67
CA LEU A 62 1.31 -13.44 2.48
C LEU A 62 0.15 -12.91 1.62
N ASN A 63 0.38 -11.85 0.84
CA ASN A 63 -0.64 -11.28 -0.05
C ASN A 63 -1.11 -12.27 -1.11
N GLU A 64 -0.21 -13.07 -1.71
CA GLU A 64 -0.59 -14.15 -2.63
C GLU A 64 -1.46 -15.21 -1.94
N GLN A 65 -1.14 -15.58 -0.70
CA GLN A 65 -1.95 -16.52 0.09
C GLN A 65 -3.34 -15.93 0.38
N ILE A 66 -3.41 -14.68 0.81
CA ILE A 66 -4.66 -13.96 1.09
C ILE A 66 -5.51 -13.85 -0.19
N SER A 67 -4.90 -13.49 -1.33
CA SER A 67 -5.58 -13.44 -2.63
C SER A 67 -6.12 -14.80 -3.05
N SER A 68 -5.34 -15.87 -2.84
CA SER A 68 -5.80 -17.24 -3.14
C SER A 68 -6.97 -17.71 -2.25
N LEU A 69 -7.05 -17.20 -1.03
CA LEU A 69 -8.22 -17.45 -0.15
C LEU A 69 -9.47 -16.73 -0.66
N TYR A 70 -9.35 -15.45 -0.98
CA TYR A 70 -10.47 -14.65 -1.49
C TYR A 70 -11.01 -15.17 -2.82
N HIS A 71 -10.14 -15.49 -3.76
CA HIS A 71 -10.53 -15.99 -5.10
C HIS A 71 -10.86 -17.49 -5.12
N GLY A 72 -10.85 -18.16 -3.96
CA GLY A 72 -11.23 -19.56 -3.83
C GLY A 72 -10.28 -20.55 -4.51
N SER A 73 -9.05 -20.12 -4.86
CA SER A 73 -8.04 -21.00 -5.45
C SER A 73 -7.28 -21.83 -4.42
N ALA A 74 -7.36 -21.48 -3.14
CA ALA A 74 -6.82 -22.26 -2.03
C ALA A 74 -7.87 -23.24 -1.50
N SER A 75 -7.49 -24.52 -1.29
CA SER A 75 -8.33 -25.54 -0.66
C SER A 75 -8.35 -25.35 0.87
N VAL A 76 -8.85 -24.22 1.35
CA VAL A 76 -8.99 -23.99 2.79
C VAL A 76 -10.43 -24.28 3.20
N THR A 77 -10.58 -25.26 4.08
CA THR A 77 -11.87 -25.59 4.69
C THR A 77 -11.92 -24.91 6.05
N ILE A 78 -12.77 -23.91 6.20
CA ILE A 78 -13.06 -23.32 7.52
C ILE A 78 -13.73 -24.38 8.38
N ASP A 79 -13.36 -24.46 9.66
CA ASP A 79 -14.05 -25.31 10.62
C ASP A 79 -15.56 -24.98 10.63
N PRO A 80 -16.46 -25.95 10.48
CA PRO A 80 -17.91 -25.69 10.40
C PRO A 80 -18.46 -24.90 11.59
N VAL A 81 -17.92 -25.11 12.80
CA VAL A 81 -18.37 -24.38 14.00
C VAL A 81 -17.98 -22.91 13.90
N LYS A 82 -16.74 -22.64 13.47
CA LYS A 82 -16.26 -21.25 13.24
C LYS A 82 -17.01 -20.56 12.12
N LYS A 83 -17.33 -21.28 11.03
CA LYS A 83 -18.15 -20.74 9.94
C LYS A 83 -19.50 -20.29 10.47
N ASP A 84 -20.19 -21.12 11.27
CA ASP A 84 -21.48 -20.81 11.87
C ASP A 84 -21.40 -19.60 12.84
N GLU A 85 -20.30 -19.47 13.58
CA GLU A 85 -20.05 -18.30 14.45
C GLU A 85 -19.86 -17.02 13.64
N LEU A 86 -19.05 -17.05 12.58
CA LEU A 86 -18.81 -15.90 11.71
C LEU A 86 -20.09 -15.46 10.98
N VAL A 87 -20.88 -16.38 10.45
CA VAL A 87 -22.15 -16.04 9.78
C VAL A 87 -23.17 -15.41 10.76
N LYS A 88 -23.13 -15.79 12.04
CA LYS A 88 -23.97 -15.14 13.08
C LYS A 88 -23.47 -13.75 13.44
N GLU A 89 -22.15 -13.56 13.50
CA GLU A 89 -21.53 -12.27 13.81
C GLU A 89 -21.65 -11.28 12.64
N TYR A 90 -21.56 -11.78 11.40
CA TYR A 90 -21.64 -11.01 10.15
C TYR A 90 -22.80 -11.52 9.29
N PRO A 91 -24.07 -11.21 9.62
CA PRO A 91 -25.20 -11.62 8.80
C PRO A 91 -25.08 -11.01 7.39
N GLU A 92 -25.45 -11.79 6.37
CA GLU A 92 -25.38 -11.37 4.95
C GLU A 92 -23.96 -11.19 4.37
N VAL A 93 -22.92 -11.63 5.10
CA VAL A 93 -21.55 -11.61 4.58
C VAL A 93 -21.41 -12.49 3.32
N ASN A 94 -20.72 -11.98 2.32
CA ASN A 94 -20.34 -12.79 1.16
C ASN A 94 -19.35 -13.89 1.58
N GLU A 95 -19.59 -15.12 1.16
CA GLU A 95 -18.84 -16.30 1.63
C GLU A 95 -17.35 -16.23 1.37
N GLU A 96 -16.90 -15.54 0.30
CA GLU A 96 -15.50 -15.35 -0.02
C GLU A 96 -14.69 -14.61 1.06
N PHE A 97 -15.36 -13.86 1.95
CA PHE A 97 -14.70 -13.16 3.05
C PHE A 97 -14.56 -13.98 4.33
N LEU A 98 -15.27 -15.07 4.47
CA LEU A 98 -15.23 -15.89 5.69
C LEU A 98 -13.83 -16.38 6.07
N PRO A 99 -12.98 -16.88 5.12
CA PRO A 99 -11.61 -17.28 5.45
C PRO A 99 -10.72 -16.11 5.89
N LEU A 100 -11.01 -14.90 5.41
CA LEU A 100 -10.27 -13.69 5.78
C LEU A 100 -10.70 -13.17 7.15
N LEU A 101 -11.99 -13.20 7.45
CA LEU A 101 -12.55 -12.83 8.76
C LEU A 101 -12.12 -13.78 9.88
N GLU A 102 -11.87 -15.07 9.55
CA GLU A 102 -11.26 -15.99 10.51
C GLU A 102 -9.83 -15.60 10.89
N GLN A 103 -9.07 -14.99 9.97
CA GLN A 103 -7.72 -14.51 10.22
C GLN A 103 -7.71 -13.15 10.93
N ASN A 104 -8.55 -12.22 10.44
CA ASN A 104 -8.60 -10.87 11.01
C ASN A 104 -10.00 -10.28 10.86
N LYS A 105 -10.61 -9.89 11.99
CA LYS A 105 -11.95 -9.31 12.04
C LYS A 105 -12.02 -7.86 11.53
N ASP A 106 -10.87 -7.21 11.35
CA ASP A 106 -10.77 -5.88 10.77
C ASP A 106 -10.94 -5.86 9.24
N VAL A 107 -11.09 -7.03 8.61
CA VAL A 107 -11.39 -7.14 7.18
C VAL A 107 -12.75 -6.54 6.88
N ILE A 108 -12.79 -5.58 5.96
CA ILE A 108 -14.01 -4.90 5.53
C ILE A 108 -14.30 -5.04 4.03
N GLY A 109 -13.34 -5.53 3.25
CA GLY A 109 -13.53 -5.64 1.81
C GLY A 109 -12.29 -6.09 1.05
N TRP A 110 -12.44 -6.04 -0.28
CA TRP A 110 -11.42 -6.38 -1.26
C TRP A 110 -11.41 -5.36 -2.40
N ILE A 111 -10.23 -4.85 -2.76
CA ILE A 111 -10.06 -3.90 -3.86
C ILE A 111 -9.29 -4.52 -5.00
N THR A 112 -9.80 -4.34 -6.23
CA THR A 112 -9.16 -4.83 -7.46
C THR A 112 -9.11 -3.73 -8.52
N MET A 113 -7.98 -3.60 -9.21
CA MET A 113 -7.81 -2.75 -10.40
C MET A 113 -6.87 -3.42 -11.39
N GLY A 114 -7.17 -3.28 -12.67
CA GLY A 114 -6.34 -3.80 -13.75
C GLY A 114 -7.04 -4.82 -14.62
N ASP A 115 -6.26 -5.67 -15.29
CA ASP A 115 -6.76 -6.76 -16.11
C ASP A 115 -7.29 -7.88 -15.19
N GLU A 116 -8.37 -8.55 -15.61
CA GLU A 116 -9.03 -9.62 -14.82
C GLU A 116 -8.06 -10.74 -14.42
N ASP A 117 -7.22 -11.21 -15.36
CA ASP A 117 -6.26 -12.28 -15.13
C ASP A 117 -4.95 -11.83 -14.47
N SER A 118 -4.68 -10.52 -14.43
CA SER A 118 -3.45 -9.95 -13.90
C SER A 118 -3.67 -8.53 -13.38
N PRO A 119 -4.44 -8.38 -12.31
CA PRO A 119 -4.70 -7.08 -11.70
C PRO A 119 -3.41 -6.48 -11.14
N PHE A 120 -3.30 -5.16 -11.18
CA PHE A 120 -2.17 -4.45 -10.56
C PHE A 120 -2.47 -3.95 -9.15
N VAL A 121 -3.73 -3.95 -8.73
CA VAL A 121 -4.19 -3.89 -7.35
C VAL A 121 -5.10 -5.08 -7.13
N ASP A 122 -4.80 -5.91 -6.15
CA ASP A 122 -5.60 -7.08 -5.75
C ASP A 122 -5.33 -7.34 -4.27
N ASN A 123 -6.01 -6.60 -3.41
CA ASN A 123 -5.67 -6.52 -2.00
C ASN A 123 -6.90 -6.60 -1.09
N VAL A 124 -6.72 -7.28 0.04
CA VAL A 124 -7.63 -7.16 1.18
C VAL A 124 -7.62 -5.72 1.68
N VAL A 125 -8.79 -5.25 2.12
CA VAL A 125 -8.95 -3.95 2.78
C VAL A 125 -9.41 -4.18 4.21
N VAL A 126 -8.68 -3.57 5.14
CA VAL A 126 -8.97 -3.62 6.58
C VAL A 126 -9.39 -2.26 7.11
N GLN A 127 -9.95 -2.22 8.31
CA GLN A 127 -10.25 -0.98 9.02
C GLN A 127 -9.94 -1.15 10.50
N GLY A 128 -8.95 -0.40 10.99
CA GLY A 128 -8.59 -0.34 12.40
C GLY A 128 -9.33 0.77 13.16
N ASP A 129 -8.94 0.94 14.41
CA ASP A 129 -9.45 2.01 15.30
C ASP A 129 -8.80 3.37 15.00
N ASP A 130 -7.74 3.40 14.20
CA ASP A 130 -7.00 4.59 13.77
C ASP A 130 -6.51 4.46 12.32
N ASN A 131 -5.82 5.49 11.80
CA ASN A 131 -5.20 5.49 10.47
C ASN A 131 -3.67 5.24 10.52
N GLU A 132 -3.14 4.70 11.62
CA GLU A 132 -1.70 4.52 11.84
C GLU A 132 -1.31 3.05 11.89
N TYR A 133 -2.10 2.19 12.55
CA TYR A 133 -1.75 0.79 12.79
C TYR A 133 -1.42 0.03 11.49
N TYR A 134 -2.29 0.10 10.48
CA TYR A 134 -2.11 -0.62 9.22
C TYR A 134 -1.13 0.05 8.24
N LEU A 135 -0.52 1.17 8.62
CA LEU A 135 0.61 1.72 7.86
C LEU A 135 1.84 0.81 7.93
N ASP A 136 2.01 0.09 9.04
CA ASP A 136 3.20 -0.75 9.25
C ASP A 136 2.88 -2.13 9.86
N HIS A 137 1.62 -2.61 9.71
CA HIS A 137 1.21 -3.96 10.09
C HIS A 137 0.49 -4.66 8.95
N ASN A 138 0.83 -5.95 8.76
CA ASN A 138 0.14 -6.82 7.80
C ASN A 138 -1.17 -7.39 8.36
N LEU A 139 -1.89 -8.19 7.56
CA LEU A 139 -3.18 -8.78 7.95
C LEU A 139 -3.09 -9.63 9.22
N ASN A 140 -1.95 -10.25 9.50
CA ASN A 140 -1.74 -11.08 10.68
C ASN A 140 -1.39 -10.26 11.95
N GLY A 141 -1.24 -8.93 11.82
CA GLY A 141 -0.79 -8.05 12.91
C GLY A 141 0.72 -8.04 13.12
N ASP A 142 1.49 -8.64 12.21
CA ASP A 142 2.95 -8.57 12.25
C ASP A 142 3.44 -7.26 11.63
N TYR A 143 4.57 -6.76 12.14
CA TYR A 143 5.21 -5.58 11.57
C TYR A 143 5.62 -5.82 10.11
N SER A 144 5.16 -4.94 9.23
CA SER A 144 5.44 -4.94 7.79
C SER A 144 5.69 -3.51 7.32
N LYS A 145 6.81 -3.28 6.61
CA LYS A 145 7.09 -1.97 6.02
C LYS A 145 6.13 -1.57 4.90
N THR A 146 5.40 -2.52 4.37
CA THR A 146 4.43 -2.32 3.30
C THR A 146 3.00 -2.19 3.82
N GLY A 147 2.78 -2.48 5.10
CA GLY A 147 1.47 -2.39 5.74
C GLY A 147 0.39 -3.21 5.04
N THR A 148 -0.84 -2.77 5.19
CA THR A 148 -2.02 -3.33 4.52
C THR A 148 -2.84 -2.17 3.93
N VAL A 149 -3.62 -2.38 2.88
CA VAL A 149 -4.58 -1.38 2.40
C VAL A 149 -5.68 -1.23 3.44
N PHE A 150 -6.01 0.00 3.85
CA PHE A 150 -6.98 0.22 4.91
C PHE A 150 -7.93 1.39 4.61
N ALA A 151 -9.14 1.32 5.18
CA ALA A 151 -10.12 2.40 5.11
C ALA A 151 -9.94 3.39 6.27
N ASP A 152 -10.36 4.63 6.05
CA ASP A 152 -10.38 5.66 7.10
C ASP A 152 -11.22 5.18 8.30
N TYR A 153 -10.64 5.19 9.50
CA TYR A 153 -11.26 4.67 10.72
C TYR A 153 -12.60 5.33 11.08
N ARG A 154 -12.85 6.54 10.57
CA ARG A 154 -14.08 7.29 10.84
C ARG A 154 -15.26 6.87 9.96
N GLU A 155 -15.06 5.99 9.01
CA GLU A 155 -16.10 5.47 8.14
C GLU A 155 -16.80 4.28 8.80
N LYS A 156 -18.08 4.10 8.49
CA LYS A 156 -18.84 2.93 8.91
C LYS A 156 -19.40 2.23 7.69
N ILE A 157 -18.79 1.11 7.36
CA ILE A 157 -19.22 0.24 6.27
C ILE A 157 -19.91 -0.97 6.90
N THR A 158 -21.23 -1.07 6.70
CA THR A 158 -22.06 -2.16 7.21
C THR A 158 -22.97 -2.68 6.10
N ALA A 159 -23.70 -3.77 6.34
CA ALA A 159 -24.72 -4.25 5.41
C ALA A 159 -25.74 -3.17 5.01
N GLU A 160 -26.08 -2.30 5.95
CA GLU A 160 -27.16 -1.31 5.82
C GLU A 160 -26.64 0.08 5.43
N ASN A 161 -25.35 0.34 5.59
CA ASN A 161 -24.76 1.67 5.40
C ASN A 161 -23.46 1.64 4.62
N THR A 162 -23.41 2.45 3.60
CA THR A 162 -22.16 2.77 2.86
C THR A 162 -21.93 4.28 2.97
N PRO A 163 -20.72 4.74 3.33
CA PRO A 163 -20.37 6.16 3.32
C PRO A 163 -20.59 6.78 1.94
N ALA A 164 -20.92 8.08 1.88
CA ALA A 164 -21.05 8.80 0.61
C ALA A 164 -19.72 8.83 -0.19
N ASN A 165 -18.59 8.68 0.48
CA ASN A 165 -17.28 8.50 -0.13
C ASN A 165 -16.45 7.59 0.78
N ILE A 166 -16.01 6.46 0.25
CA ILE A 166 -15.12 5.52 0.93
C ILE A 166 -13.68 5.96 0.66
N ILE A 167 -12.89 6.17 1.70
CA ILE A 167 -11.51 6.60 1.57
C ILE A 167 -10.58 5.46 1.96
N LEU A 168 -9.78 5.00 1.01
CA LEU A 168 -8.81 3.93 1.17
C LEU A 168 -7.38 4.47 1.05
N TYR A 169 -6.53 3.98 1.94
CA TYR A 169 -5.10 4.29 1.97
C TYR A 169 -4.28 3.05 1.62
N GLY A 170 -3.22 3.25 0.87
CA GLY A 170 -2.28 2.18 0.54
C GLY A 170 -0.91 2.74 0.20
N HIS A 171 0.13 1.98 0.52
CA HIS A 171 1.50 2.40 0.26
C HIS A 171 1.85 2.45 -1.23
N ASN A 172 2.76 3.37 -1.55
CA ASN A 172 3.48 3.42 -2.82
C ASN A 172 4.83 2.71 -2.63
N VAL A 173 4.87 1.42 -2.89
CA VAL A 173 6.09 0.62 -2.74
C VAL A 173 6.85 0.48 -4.05
N ASN A 174 8.19 0.50 -4.01
CA ASN A 174 9.04 0.45 -5.20
C ASN A 174 8.89 -0.84 -6.03
N THR A 175 8.36 -1.90 -5.44
CA THR A 175 8.10 -3.20 -6.10
C THR A 175 6.86 -3.18 -6.98
N GLY A 176 6.00 -2.17 -6.82
CA GLY A 176 4.84 -1.94 -7.68
C GLY A 176 3.54 -2.55 -7.20
N GLU A 177 3.52 -3.11 -5.97
CA GLU A 177 2.33 -3.64 -5.30
C GLU A 177 1.54 -2.54 -4.58
N TYR A 178 0.42 -2.93 -3.97
CA TYR A 178 -0.50 -2.04 -3.28
C TYR A 178 -0.96 -0.89 -4.19
N PHE A 179 -0.84 0.35 -3.73
CA PHE A 179 -1.24 1.54 -4.50
C PHE A 179 -0.11 2.18 -5.31
N ALA A 180 1.04 1.54 -5.43
CA ALA A 180 2.17 2.09 -6.18
C ALA A 180 1.82 2.45 -7.62
N ARG A 181 1.06 1.60 -8.32
CA ARG A 181 0.69 1.83 -9.73
C ARG A 181 -0.39 2.88 -9.92
N LEU A 182 -1.04 3.38 -8.85
CA LEU A 182 -1.93 4.53 -8.93
C LEU A 182 -1.20 5.78 -9.42
N THR A 183 0.08 5.91 -9.13
CA THR A 183 0.89 7.04 -9.63
C THR A 183 1.00 7.08 -11.16
N ARG A 184 0.66 5.99 -11.87
CA ARG A 184 0.62 5.95 -13.33
C ARG A 184 -0.54 6.74 -13.94
N TYR A 185 -1.57 7.07 -13.17
CA TYR A 185 -2.62 8.01 -13.59
C TYR A 185 -2.12 9.47 -13.57
N PHE A 186 -0.96 9.73 -12.99
CA PHE A 186 -0.39 11.06 -12.92
C PHE A 186 0.33 11.45 -14.22
N ASN A 187 0.03 12.64 -14.74
CA ASN A 187 0.74 13.21 -15.87
C ASN A 187 2.03 13.87 -15.39
N TYR A 188 3.15 13.15 -15.46
CA TYR A 188 4.47 13.75 -15.22
C TYR A 188 4.74 14.87 -16.23
N ARG A 189 5.37 15.97 -15.79
CA ARG A 189 5.70 17.13 -16.66
C ARG A 189 6.48 16.75 -17.94
N THR A 190 7.16 15.62 -17.94
CA THR A 190 7.99 15.12 -19.04
C THR A 190 7.28 14.15 -19.97
N GLN A 191 6.08 13.65 -19.60
CA GLN A 191 5.32 12.67 -20.37
C GLN A 191 3.84 13.13 -20.43
N LEU A 192 3.57 14.05 -21.34
CA LEU A 192 2.21 14.50 -21.64
C LEU A 192 1.33 13.31 -22.04
N ASN A 193 0.13 13.24 -21.46
CA ASN A 193 -0.89 12.19 -21.68
C ASN A 193 -0.60 10.81 -21.08
N TYR A 194 0.50 10.58 -20.39
CA TYR A 194 0.79 9.27 -19.78
C TYR A 194 -0.33 8.79 -18.83
N GLY A 195 -0.81 9.67 -17.94
CA GLY A 195 -1.91 9.36 -17.02
C GLY A 195 -3.22 9.11 -17.76
N MET A 196 -3.49 9.84 -18.85
CA MET A 196 -4.69 9.65 -19.66
C MET A 196 -4.68 8.33 -20.43
N ASP A 197 -3.52 7.89 -20.93
CA ASP A 197 -3.38 6.60 -21.61
C ASP A 197 -3.56 5.45 -20.62
N TRP A 198 -3.05 5.61 -19.39
CA TRP A 198 -3.28 4.64 -18.31
C TRP A 198 -4.75 4.59 -17.89
N TYR A 199 -5.42 5.75 -17.75
CA TYR A 199 -6.85 5.84 -17.49
C TYR A 199 -7.69 5.14 -18.55
N ARG A 200 -7.42 5.38 -19.84
CA ARG A 200 -8.16 4.73 -20.95
C ARG A 200 -8.07 3.21 -20.90
N LYS A 201 -6.96 2.68 -20.43
CA LYS A 201 -6.77 1.24 -20.26
C LYS A 201 -7.46 0.69 -19.01
N TYR A 202 -7.45 1.44 -17.92
CA TYR A 202 -7.97 1.02 -16.63
C TYR A 202 -8.88 2.09 -16.01
N PRO A 203 -10.09 2.26 -16.55
CA PRO A 203 -10.98 3.36 -16.14
C PRO A 203 -11.78 3.07 -14.86
N THR A 204 -11.65 1.88 -14.28
CA THR A 204 -12.52 1.41 -13.20
C THR A 204 -11.74 0.91 -11.98
N ILE A 205 -12.41 0.97 -10.83
CA ILE A 205 -12.02 0.38 -9.56
C ILE A 205 -13.12 -0.59 -9.17
N THR A 206 -12.80 -1.81 -8.79
CA THR A 206 -13.73 -2.72 -8.13
C THR A 206 -13.43 -2.74 -6.65
N PHE A 207 -14.43 -2.42 -5.82
CA PHE A 207 -14.32 -2.54 -4.38
C PHE A 207 -15.52 -3.33 -3.84
N ASN A 208 -15.24 -4.52 -3.36
CA ASN A 208 -16.21 -5.41 -2.75
C ASN A 208 -16.12 -5.26 -1.24
N THR A 209 -17.18 -4.78 -0.61
CA THR A 209 -17.32 -4.83 0.85
C THR A 209 -17.69 -6.26 1.26
N LEU A 210 -17.72 -6.54 2.55
CA LEU A 210 -18.23 -7.83 3.08
C LEU A 210 -19.64 -8.17 2.56
N TYR A 211 -20.41 -7.16 2.16
CA TYR A 211 -21.85 -7.30 1.88
C TYR A 211 -22.24 -6.99 0.43
N ARG A 212 -21.41 -6.22 -0.28
CA ARG A 212 -21.79 -5.69 -1.61
C ARG A 212 -20.60 -5.61 -2.55
N LYS A 213 -20.82 -6.03 -3.79
CA LYS A 213 -19.86 -5.88 -4.89
C LYS A 213 -20.18 -4.57 -5.64
N SER A 214 -19.17 -3.72 -5.81
CA SER A 214 -19.34 -2.41 -6.44
C SER A 214 -18.20 -2.11 -7.42
N THR A 215 -18.56 -1.51 -8.54
CA THR A 215 -17.61 -0.97 -9.52
C THR A 215 -17.72 0.55 -9.54
N TYR A 216 -16.59 1.22 -9.61
CA TYR A 216 -16.50 2.68 -9.64
C TYR A 216 -15.80 3.11 -10.92
N LYS A 217 -16.39 4.07 -11.65
CA LYS A 217 -15.77 4.76 -12.79
C LYS A 217 -14.87 5.87 -12.26
N ILE A 218 -13.59 5.84 -12.61
CA ILE A 218 -12.62 6.87 -12.20
C ILE A 218 -12.99 8.17 -12.92
N PHE A 219 -13.14 9.28 -12.18
CA PHE A 219 -13.49 10.56 -12.76
C PHE A 219 -12.41 11.64 -12.57
N ALA A 220 -11.50 11.48 -11.62
CA ALA A 220 -10.44 12.45 -11.37
C ALA A 220 -9.22 11.82 -10.70
N GLY A 221 -8.08 12.49 -10.84
CA GLY A 221 -6.87 12.22 -10.08
C GLY A 221 -6.06 13.50 -9.92
N MET A 222 -5.54 13.73 -8.73
CA MET A 222 -4.81 14.96 -8.42
C MET A 222 -3.72 14.76 -7.39
N LEU A 223 -2.74 15.66 -7.43
CA LEU A 223 -1.73 15.79 -6.38
C LEU A 223 -2.30 16.65 -5.25
N VAL A 224 -2.11 16.19 -4.01
CA VAL A 224 -2.58 16.86 -2.79
C VAL A 224 -1.42 16.99 -1.82
N ASN A 225 -1.27 18.19 -1.22
CA ASN A 225 -0.45 18.37 -0.04
C ASN A 225 -1.28 18.08 1.22
N THR A 226 -0.67 17.49 2.23
CA THR A 226 -1.32 17.25 3.53
C THR A 226 -0.94 18.32 4.57
N GLU A 227 0.05 19.16 4.28
CA GLU A 227 0.56 20.21 5.14
C GLU A 227 0.53 21.58 4.43
N GLU A 228 0.00 22.61 5.09
CA GLU A 228 -0.10 23.98 4.54
C GLU A 228 1.27 24.61 4.22
N LYS A 229 2.34 24.18 4.92
CA LYS A 229 3.71 24.64 4.64
C LYS A 229 4.19 24.31 3.22
N ASP A 230 3.61 23.27 2.58
CA ASP A 230 3.99 22.77 1.26
C ASP A 230 3.09 23.31 0.14
N GLY A 231 2.12 24.15 0.47
CA GLY A 231 1.20 24.80 -0.46
C GLY A 231 -0.27 24.62 -0.08
N GLU A 232 -1.17 24.83 -1.06
CA GLU A 232 -2.60 24.68 -0.85
C GLU A 232 -2.97 23.22 -0.47
N VAL A 233 -3.68 23.07 0.64
CA VAL A 233 -4.20 21.76 1.10
C VAL A 233 -5.63 21.58 0.61
N PHE A 234 -5.89 20.48 -0.07
CA PHE A 234 -7.25 20.04 -0.36
C PHE A 234 -7.67 18.93 0.60
N TYR A 235 -8.63 19.24 1.47
CA TYR A 235 -9.13 18.31 2.49
C TYR A 235 -10.14 17.33 1.88
N TYR A 236 -9.67 16.36 1.06
CA TYR A 236 -10.52 15.33 0.43
C TYR A 236 -11.33 14.50 1.45
N LEU A 237 -10.92 14.47 2.70
CA LEU A 237 -11.62 13.84 3.82
C LEU A 237 -13.01 14.45 4.11
N GLN A 238 -13.27 15.68 3.66
CA GLN A 238 -14.58 16.32 3.80
C GLN A 238 -15.66 15.60 2.98
N GLY A 239 -15.27 14.87 1.94
CA GLY A 239 -16.17 14.10 1.08
C GLY A 239 -16.84 12.90 1.72
N ARG A 240 -16.48 12.51 2.95
CA ARG A 240 -17.08 11.34 3.64
C ARG A 240 -18.59 11.48 3.88
N LYS A 241 -19.10 12.70 4.04
CA LYS A 241 -20.52 12.99 4.23
C LYS A 241 -20.87 14.38 3.72
N PHE A 242 -21.85 14.47 2.84
CA PHE A 242 -22.34 15.75 2.32
C PHE A 242 -23.61 16.20 3.05
N LYS A 243 -23.61 17.43 3.51
CA LYS A 243 -24.77 18.04 4.17
C LYS A 243 -25.97 18.19 3.25
N ASN A 244 -25.71 18.53 1.98
CA ASN A 244 -26.71 18.82 0.96
C ASN A 244 -26.04 18.82 -0.43
N LYS A 245 -26.87 19.03 -1.48
CA LYS A 245 -26.42 19.09 -2.87
C LYS A 245 -25.33 20.15 -3.09
N ALA A 246 -25.47 21.34 -2.50
CA ALA A 246 -24.50 22.43 -2.71
C ALA A 246 -23.11 22.05 -2.17
N ALA A 247 -23.04 21.36 -1.01
CA ALA A 247 -21.77 20.89 -0.46
C ALA A 247 -21.15 19.77 -1.32
N PHE A 248 -21.95 18.91 -1.94
CA PHE A 248 -21.48 17.90 -2.88
C PHE A 248 -20.96 18.56 -4.18
N ASP A 249 -21.75 19.48 -4.75
CA ASP A 249 -21.38 20.16 -6.00
C ASP A 249 -20.09 20.96 -5.82
N ASP A 250 -19.91 21.65 -4.69
CA ASP A 250 -18.69 22.39 -4.37
C ASP A 250 -17.47 21.46 -4.22
N TYR A 251 -17.63 20.35 -3.51
CA TYR A 251 -16.57 19.34 -3.37
C TYR A 251 -16.13 18.77 -4.73
N VAL A 252 -17.10 18.41 -5.56
CA VAL A 252 -16.84 17.89 -6.91
C VAL A 252 -16.19 18.95 -7.80
N ALA A 253 -16.67 20.21 -7.76
CA ALA A 253 -16.09 21.30 -8.52
C ALA A 253 -14.62 21.54 -8.15
N GLN A 254 -14.27 21.50 -6.86
CA GLN A 254 -12.90 21.62 -6.40
C GLN A 254 -12.00 20.47 -6.88
N ILE A 255 -12.51 19.23 -6.96
CA ILE A 255 -11.78 18.09 -7.52
C ILE A 255 -11.55 18.28 -9.02
N LEU A 256 -12.59 18.64 -9.75
CA LEU A 256 -12.53 18.82 -11.22
C LEU A 256 -11.63 20.00 -11.62
N ASP A 257 -11.51 21.03 -10.80
CA ASP A 257 -10.59 22.16 -11.01
C ASP A 257 -9.12 21.75 -10.85
N ARG A 258 -8.84 20.73 -10.01
CA ARG A 258 -7.47 20.27 -9.67
C ARG A 258 -7.05 18.99 -10.39
N THR A 259 -7.97 18.31 -11.06
CA THR A 259 -7.64 17.03 -11.73
C THR A 259 -6.60 17.21 -12.83
N THR A 260 -5.72 16.21 -12.98
CA THR A 260 -4.68 16.23 -14.02
C THR A 260 -5.11 15.54 -15.31
N PHE A 261 -6.31 14.96 -15.35
CA PHE A 261 -6.88 14.35 -16.55
C PHE A 261 -8.42 14.51 -16.54
N TYR A 262 -9.01 14.46 -17.72
CA TYR A 262 -10.44 14.66 -17.91
C TYR A 262 -11.13 13.39 -18.34
N THR A 263 -12.35 13.17 -17.83
CA THR A 263 -13.20 12.02 -18.14
C THR A 263 -14.61 12.47 -18.45
N ASP A 264 -15.41 11.59 -19.06
CA ASP A 264 -16.82 11.85 -19.36
C ASP A 264 -17.78 11.36 -18.26
N VAL A 265 -17.25 11.01 -17.08
CA VAL A 265 -18.04 10.52 -15.96
C VAL A 265 -18.84 11.68 -15.36
N ASP A 266 -20.17 11.61 -15.45
CA ASP A 266 -21.06 12.58 -14.81
C ASP A 266 -21.22 12.32 -13.32
N LEU A 267 -21.45 13.37 -12.54
CA LEU A 267 -21.57 13.32 -11.09
C LEU A 267 -22.86 13.99 -10.64
N LYS A 268 -23.61 13.33 -9.75
CA LYS A 268 -24.87 13.81 -9.22
C LYS A 268 -24.91 13.65 -7.70
N TYR A 269 -25.52 14.59 -7.01
CA TYR A 269 -25.77 14.47 -5.58
C TYR A 269 -26.55 13.18 -5.28
N GLY A 270 -26.02 12.39 -4.38
CA GLY A 270 -26.52 11.05 -4.05
C GLY A 270 -25.67 9.92 -4.66
N ASP A 271 -24.71 10.22 -5.53
CA ASP A 271 -23.73 9.23 -5.98
C ASP A 271 -22.84 8.83 -4.81
N ASN A 272 -22.50 7.54 -4.75
CA ASN A 272 -21.44 7.03 -3.86
C ASN A 272 -20.08 7.20 -4.54
N LEU A 273 -19.11 7.64 -3.78
CA LEU A 273 -17.75 7.87 -4.23
C LEU A 273 -16.77 6.92 -3.55
N ILE A 274 -15.62 6.72 -4.19
CA ILE A 274 -14.45 6.11 -3.60
C ILE A 274 -13.24 7.01 -3.84
N THR A 275 -12.37 7.10 -2.84
CA THR A 275 -11.12 7.87 -2.89
C THR A 275 -9.96 6.96 -2.53
N LEU A 276 -9.00 6.82 -3.43
CA LEU A 276 -7.77 6.07 -3.20
C LEU A 276 -6.62 7.03 -2.98
N SER A 277 -5.92 6.94 -1.86
CA SER A 277 -4.83 7.84 -1.49
C SER A 277 -3.52 7.08 -1.29
N THR A 278 -2.45 7.55 -1.92
CA THR A 278 -1.10 7.00 -1.77
C THR A 278 -0.04 8.09 -1.72
N CYS A 279 1.13 7.78 -1.17
CA CYS A 279 2.26 8.71 -1.12
C CYS A 279 2.89 8.88 -2.51
N ILE A 280 3.38 10.08 -2.79
CA ILE A 280 4.19 10.37 -3.99
C ILE A 280 5.42 11.20 -3.58
N LEU A 281 6.51 10.48 -3.22
CA LEU A 281 7.70 11.05 -2.61
C LEU A 281 8.45 12.04 -3.52
N ASP A 282 8.33 11.93 -4.84
CA ASP A 282 8.97 12.82 -5.81
C ASP A 282 8.50 14.29 -5.69
N TYR A 283 7.38 14.52 -5.01
CA TYR A 283 6.77 15.84 -4.81
C TYR A 283 6.80 16.31 -3.35
N GLY A 284 7.47 15.58 -2.47
CA GLY A 284 7.61 15.90 -1.06
C GLY A 284 7.08 14.80 -0.16
N ILE A 285 7.54 14.76 1.08
CA ILE A 285 7.17 13.70 2.06
C ILE A 285 5.67 13.74 2.41
N ASP A 286 5.07 14.93 2.33
CA ASP A 286 3.67 15.16 2.68
C ASP A 286 2.74 15.13 1.44
N ALA A 287 3.30 14.92 0.23
CA ALA A 287 2.52 14.83 -0.99
C ALA A 287 1.78 13.50 -1.11
N ARG A 288 0.52 13.56 -1.59
CA ARG A 288 -0.31 12.39 -1.89
C ARG A 288 -0.80 12.45 -3.32
N TRP A 289 -0.82 11.31 -3.97
CA TRP A 289 -1.57 11.12 -5.19
C TRP A 289 -2.93 10.53 -4.83
N VAL A 290 -3.99 11.18 -5.27
CA VAL A 290 -5.37 10.80 -4.92
C VAL A 290 -6.17 10.58 -6.19
N ILE A 291 -6.88 9.45 -6.27
CA ILE A 291 -7.79 9.08 -7.35
C ILE A 291 -9.20 9.02 -6.81
N PHE A 292 -10.16 9.52 -7.57
CA PHE A 292 -11.57 9.56 -7.24
C PHE A 292 -12.39 8.74 -8.23
N GLY A 293 -13.25 7.88 -7.72
CA GLY A 293 -14.20 7.09 -8.50
C GLY A 293 -15.64 7.37 -8.05
N ARG A 294 -16.58 7.28 -9.00
CA ARG A 294 -18.01 7.30 -8.75
C ARG A 294 -18.58 5.90 -9.00
N GLU A 295 -19.36 5.39 -8.06
CA GLU A 295 -20.01 4.09 -8.18
C GLU A 295 -20.89 4.03 -9.43
N VAL A 296 -20.80 2.93 -10.18
CA VAL A 296 -21.69 2.66 -11.33
C VAL A 296 -23.13 2.61 -10.82
N ARG A 297 -24.00 3.40 -11.44
CA ARG A 297 -25.42 3.44 -11.05
C ARG A 297 -26.14 2.23 -11.58
N GLU A 298 -27.25 1.87 -10.96
CA GLU A 298 -28.11 0.80 -11.44
C GLU A 298 -28.58 1.08 -12.89
N GLY A 299 -28.39 0.10 -13.80
CA GLY A 299 -28.69 0.23 -15.22
C GLY A 299 -27.70 1.04 -16.05
N GLU A 300 -26.54 1.38 -15.50
CA GLU A 300 -25.43 1.98 -16.23
C GLU A 300 -24.37 0.89 -16.54
N ASP A 301 -23.93 0.80 -17.81
CA ASP A 301 -22.88 -0.12 -18.26
C ASP A 301 -21.46 0.44 -17.99
#